data_5324fde95c8d1f0810ad8ccac0ba1d01
#
_entry.id   5324fde95c8d1f0810ad8ccac0ba1d01
#
_cell.length_a   1.000
_cell.length_b   1.000
_cell.length_c   1.000
_cell.angle_alpha   90.00
_cell.angle_beta   90.00
_cell.angle_gamma   90.00
#
_symmetry.space_group_name_H-M   'P 1'
#
loop_
_entity.id
_entity.type
_entity.pdbx_description
1 polymer ?
#
loop_
_entity_poly.entity_id
_entity_poly.type
_entity_poly.pdbx_seq_one_letter_code
_entity_poly.pdbx_strand_id
1 'polypeptide(L)'
;THTFSDGTWSPSEPSLAAAQGFRVTANAATSWDRDISLNSQGTPKIVTQPVGAMRIARQSITFSVEATGTPLEYQWRFNGLNIAGANAATLELASVEQSNAGAYAAYIKNPFGNILSDAANLAVHYTLGVAGAGRGTVTHAPELATYPNKSRVVLNATPDKGYVFTGWSGAASGAANPLAVTMDANKSITGSFTRDVVPPEYRSVEINTAGQLEWVQVARPGKKLTSDYSLDLLNWKEFTSDSSASGEMRVPFNRPQGINNLF
;
A
#
# COMPACT_ATOMS: atom_id res chain seq x y z
N THR A 1 -9.69 26.14 -65.00
CA THR A 1 -9.68 24.75 -65.51
C THR A 1 -8.26 24.41 -65.94
N HIS A 2 -7.72 23.37 -65.40
CA HIS A 2 -6.43 22.83 -65.79
C HIS A 2 -6.69 21.65 -66.74
N THR A 3 -5.94 21.54 -67.79
CA THR A 3 -6.02 20.43 -68.74
C THR A 3 -4.70 19.68 -68.76
N PHE A 4 -4.78 18.37 -68.92
CA PHE A 4 -3.61 17.53 -69.07
C PHE A 4 -3.58 17.01 -70.53
N SER A 5 -2.50 17.34 -71.26
CA SER A 5 -2.25 16.80 -72.60
C SER A 5 -0.75 16.56 -72.80
N ASP A 6 -0.40 15.51 -73.55
CA ASP A 6 0.98 15.16 -73.94
C ASP A 6 1.92 15.04 -72.74
N GLY A 7 1.42 14.48 -71.63
CA GLY A 7 2.20 14.25 -70.40
C GLY A 7 2.44 15.49 -69.52
N THR A 8 1.77 16.63 -69.86
CA THR A 8 1.94 17.86 -69.07
C THR A 8 0.61 18.51 -68.69
N TRP A 9 0.59 19.22 -67.57
CA TRP A 9 -0.52 20.03 -67.14
C TRP A 9 -0.41 21.46 -67.67
N SER A 10 -1.50 22.00 -68.25
CA SER A 10 -1.58 23.39 -68.65
C SER A 10 -2.71 24.10 -67.90
N PRO A 11 -2.47 25.23 -67.22
CA PRO A 11 -1.24 26.04 -67.25
C PRO A 11 -0.14 25.54 -66.30
N SER A 12 -0.41 24.58 -65.39
CA SER A 12 0.53 23.92 -64.48
C SER A 12 -0.17 22.81 -63.74
N GLU A 13 0.57 21.99 -63.00
CA GLU A 13 -0.09 21.02 -62.13
C GLU A 13 -1.06 21.73 -61.16
N PRO A 14 -2.32 21.25 -61.04
CA PRO A 14 -3.26 21.83 -60.12
C PRO A 14 -2.82 21.59 -58.67
N SER A 15 -2.63 22.68 -57.94
CA SER A 15 -2.49 22.55 -56.47
C SER A 15 -3.89 22.47 -55.86
N LEU A 16 -4.15 21.39 -55.14
CA LEU A 16 -5.40 21.21 -54.42
C LEU A 16 -5.23 21.70 -52.99
N ALA A 17 -6.03 22.68 -52.62
CA ALA A 17 -6.17 23.03 -51.22
C ALA A 17 -6.89 21.88 -50.47
N ALA A 18 -6.48 21.64 -49.25
CA ALA A 18 -7.14 20.68 -48.39
C ALA A 18 -8.66 20.96 -48.33
N ALA A 19 -9.47 19.93 -48.48
CA ALA A 19 -10.94 19.96 -48.51
C ALA A 19 -11.61 20.34 -49.82
N GLN A 20 -10.91 20.48 -50.94
CA GLN A 20 -11.56 20.61 -52.25
C GLN A 20 -11.62 19.26 -52.98
N GLY A 21 -12.82 18.77 -53.21
CA GLY A 21 -13.04 17.65 -54.14
C GLY A 21 -12.77 18.07 -55.57
N PHE A 22 -12.09 17.24 -56.37
CA PHE A 22 -11.97 17.44 -57.80
C PHE A 22 -12.50 16.23 -58.57
N ARG A 23 -12.98 16.50 -59.75
CA ARG A 23 -13.43 15.47 -60.66
C ARG A 23 -12.50 15.43 -61.87
N VAL A 24 -11.90 14.29 -62.13
CA VAL A 24 -11.14 14.07 -63.37
C VAL A 24 -12.06 13.35 -64.36
N THR A 25 -12.20 13.92 -65.51
CA THR A 25 -12.93 13.26 -66.63
C THR A 25 -11.91 12.95 -67.70
N ALA A 26 -11.65 11.64 -67.93
CA ALA A 26 -10.77 11.21 -69.02
C ALA A 26 -11.58 10.90 -70.27
N ASN A 27 -11.14 11.40 -71.41
CA ASN A 27 -11.82 11.23 -72.73
C ASN A 27 -11.31 10.04 -73.54
N ALA A 28 -10.38 9.24 -73.03
CA ALA A 28 -9.86 8.05 -73.69
C ALA A 28 -9.27 7.10 -72.67
N ALA A 29 -9.23 5.80 -72.96
CA ALA A 29 -8.72 4.75 -72.07
C ALA A 29 -7.21 4.84 -71.90
N THR A 30 -6.75 5.66 -70.97
CA THR A 30 -5.39 5.65 -70.43
C THR A 30 -5.52 5.27 -68.97
N SER A 31 -4.86 4.17 -68.60
CA SER A 31 -4.79 3.74 -67.21
C SER A 31 -4.00 4.80 -66.40
N TRP A 32 -4.66 5.41 -65.43
CA TRP A 32 -4.04 6.29 -64.48
C TRP A 32 -3.64 5.46 -63.26
N ASP A 33 -2.43 4.89 -63.27
CA ASP A 33 -1.82 4.26 -62.11
C ASP A 33 -1.18 5.32 -61.20
N ARG A 34 -1.96 6.28 -60.72
CA ARG A 34 -1.62 6.96 -59.48
C ARG A 34 -2.62 6.58 -58.44
N ASP A 35 -2.17 5.75 -57.50
CA ASP A 35 -2.79 5.64 -56.21
C ASP A 35 -2.81 7.04 -55.59
N ILE A 36 -3.90 7.78 -55.82
CA ILE A 36 -4.26 8.86 -54.95
C ILE A 36 -4.75 8.16 -53.68
N SER A 37 -3.82 7.72 -52.84
CA SER A 37 -4.11 7.50 -51.47
C SER A 37 -4.69 8.82 -50.96
N LEU A 38 -6.01 8.96 -51.02
CA LEU A 38 -6.71 9.84 -50.09
C LEU A 38 -6.39 9.30 -48.70
N ASN A 39 -5.15 9.56 -48.27
CA ASN A 39 -4.83 9.43 -46.87
C ASN A 39 -6.00 10.06 -46.14
N SER A 40 -6.52 9.39 -45.20
CA SER A 40 -7.60 9.79 -44.31
C SER A 40 -7.24 11.10 -43.59
N GLN A 41 -7.03 12.14 -44.38
CA GLN A 41 -6.76 13.51 -43.92
C GLN A 41 -8.10 14.13 -43.50
N GLY A 42 -8.61 13.59 -42.43
CA GLY A 42 -9.77 14.16 -41.76
C GLY A 42 -9.38 14.65 -40.36
N THR A 43 -10.33 15.24 -39.69
CA THR A 43 -10.17 15.55 -38.27
C THR A 43 -9.74 14.30 -37.49
N PRO A 44 -8.95 14.42 -36.43
CA PRO A 44 -8.55 13.28 -35.59
C PRO A 44 -9.77 12.52 -35.09
N LYS A 45 -9.69 11.19 -35.12
CA LYS A 45 -10.72 10.29 -34.53
C LYS A 45 -10.03 9.33 -33.60
N ILE A 46 -10.54 9.19 -32.37
CA ILE A 46 -10.03 8.23 -31.41
C ILE A 46 -10.60 6.85 -31.75
N VAL A 47 -9.71 5.86 -31.85
CA VAL A 47 -10.02 4.46 -32.11
C VAL A 47 -10.07 3.69 -30.78
N THR A 48 -9.09 3.94 -29.90
CA THR A 48 -9.03 3.31 -28.58
C THR A 48 -8.87 4.39 -27.52
N GLN A 49 -9.82 4.47 -26.60
CA GLN A 49 -9.79 5.39 -25.47
C GLN A 49 -8.78 4.95 -24.41
N PRO A 50 -8.15 5.91 -23.71
CA PRO A 50 -7.32 5.56 -22.56
C PRO A 50 -8.18 5.00 -21.41
N VAL A 51 -7.64 3.99 -20.72
CA VAL A 51 -8.37 3.27 -19.67
C VAL A 51 -7.86 3.68 -18.30
N GLY A 52 -8.78 4.00 -17.39
CA GLY A 52 -8.48 4.26 -15.99
C GLY A 52 -7.99 3.02 -15.26
N ALA A 53 -7.26 3.22 -14.17
CA ALA A 53 -6.70 2.13 -13.38
C ALA A 53 -6.56 2.48 -11.90
N MET A 54 -6.45 1.45 -11.07
CA MET A 54 -5.94 1.54 -9.71
C MET A 54 -4.49 1.04 -9.69
N ARG A 55 -3.62 1.74 -8.97
CA ARG A 55 -2.22 1.34 -8.72
C ARG A 55 -1.88 1.49 -7.25
N ILE A 56 -1.03 0.60 -6.77
CA ILE A 56 -0.39 0.76 -5.46
C ILE A 56 0.70 1.83 -5.60
N ALA A 57 0.84 2.69 -4.59
CA ALA A 57 1.87 3.71 -4.56
C ALA A 57 3.26 3.12 -4.87
N ARG A 58 4.05 3.82 -5.69
CA ARG A 58 5.36 3.46 -6.25
C ARG A 58 5.34 2.43 -7.39
N GLN A 59 4.18 1.94 -7.81
CA GLN A 59 4.07 1.19 -9.06
C GLN A 59 4.10 2.12 -10.27
N SER A 60 4.39 1.58 -11.45
CA SER A 60 4.28 2.30 -12.73
C SER A 60 2.91 2.09 -13.37
N ILE A 61 2.55 3.00 -14.28
CA ILE A 61 1.41 2.88 -15.19
C ILE A 61 1.74 3.54 -16.51
N THR A 62 1.23 2.97 -17.60
CA THR A 62 1.23 3.58 -18.93
C THR A 62 -0.21 3.77 -19.40
N PHE A 63 -0.58 5.00 -19.72
CA PHE A 63 -1.80 5.31 -20.46
C PHE A 63 -1.48 5.32 -21.94
N SER A 64 -2.41 4.83 -22.76
CA SER A 64 -2.30 4.82 -24.23
C SER A 64 -3.60 5.28 -24.87
N VAL A 65 -3.49 5.91 -26.04
CA VAL A 65 -4.60 6.28 -26.88
C VAL A 65 -4.24 5.94 -28.33
N GLU A 66 -5.20 5.43 -29.09
CA GLU A 66 -5.04 5.22 -30.53
C GLU A 66 -5.98 6.15 -31.28
N ALA A 67 -5.47 6.79 -32.34
CA ALA A 67 -6.24 7.71 -33.16
C ALA A 67 -5.83 7.63 -34.63
N THR A 68 -6.75 8.04 -35.49
CA THR A 68 -6.55 8.18 -36.93
C THR A 68 -6.67 9.66 -37.39
N GLY A 69 -6.17 10.00 -38.57
CA GLY A 69 -6.21 11.37 -39.10
C GLY A 69 -4.83 12.03 -39.17
N THR A 70 -3.85 11.38 -39.81
CA THR A 70 -2.45 11.87 -39.93
C THR A 70 -2.30 13.20 -40.66
N PRO A 71 -1.31 14.04 -40.27
CA PRO A 71 -0.39 13.87 -39.12
C PRO A 71 -1.09 14.16 -37.80
N LEU A 72 -0.67 13.48 -36.71
CA LEU A 72 -1.25 13.64 -35.36
C LEU A 72 -0.24 14.25 -34.40
N GLU A 73 -0.67 15.25 -33.66
CA GLU A 73 0.04 15.81 -32.49
C GLU A 73 -0.73 15.47 -31.23
N TYR A 74 -0.02 15.01 -30.19
CA TYR A 74 -0.59 14.62 -28.92
C TYR A 74 -0.18 15.57 -27.81
N GLN A 75 -1.02 15.74 -26.81
CA GLN A 75 -0.73 16.40 -25.55
C GLN A 75 -1.56 15.78 -24.45
N TRP A 76 -0.91 15.07 -23.54
CA TRP A 76 -1.59 14.58 -22.36
C TRP A 76 -1.87 15.69 -21.36
N ARG A 77 -3.00 15.56 -20.69
CA ARG A 77 -3.49 16.48 -19.66
C ARG A 77 -3.77 15.72 -18.38
N PHE A 78 -3.46 16.35 -17.27
CA PHE A 78 -3.78 15.89 -15.93
C PHE A 78 -4.73 16.89 -15.27
N ASN A 79 -5.92 16.44 -14.87
CA ASN A 79 -6.99 17.30 -14.34
C ASN A 79 -7.25 18.55 -15.20
N GLY A 80 -7.20 18.36 -16.52
CA GLY A 80 -7.41 19.42 -17.52
C GLY A 80 -6.18 20.28 -17.87
N LEU A 81 -5.07 20.17 -17.12
CA LEU A 81 -3.85 20.92 -17.36
C LEU A 81 -2.84 20.10 -18.19
N ASN A 82 -2.13 20.77 -19.09
CA ASN A 82 -1.13 20.11 -19.93
C ASN A 82 0.04 19.58 -19.09
N ILE A 83 0.44 18.33 -19.35
CA ILE A 83 1.65 17.71 -18.78
C ILE A 83 2.81 18.08 -19.71
N ALA A 84 3.81 18.79 -19.22
CA ALA A 84 4.96 19.20 -20.00
C ALA A 84 5.70 18.00 -20.59
N GLY A 85 5.98 18.05 -21.91
CA GLY A 85 6.71 16.99 -22.61
C GLY A 85 5.90 15.71 -22.93
N ALA A 86 4.64 15.63 -22.53
CA ALA A 86 3.78 14.46 -22.77
C ALA A 86 3.09 14.54 -24.15
N ASN A 87 3.90 14.38 -25.21
CA ASN A 87 3.49 14.61 -26.61
C ASN A 87 3.44 13.32 -27.45
N ALA A 88 3.44 12.14 -26.81
CA ALA A 88 3.33 10.86 -27.48
C ALA A 88 1.91 10.27 -27.36
N ALA A 89 1.61 9.22 -28.13
CA ALA A 89 0.36 8.46 -28.00
C ALA A 89 0.28 7.71 -26.65
N THR A 90 1.40 7.60 -25.94
CA THR A 90 1.48 6.98 -24.61
C THR A 90 2.01 7.97 -23.58
N LEU A 91 1.54 7.82 -22.33
CA LEU A 91 2.04 8.53 -21.15
C LEU A 91 2.45 7.50 -20.10
N GLU A 92 3.72 7.47 -19.74
CA GLU A 92 4.25 6.64 -18.69
C GLU A 92 4.45 7.44 -17.39
N LEU A 93 3.96 6.89 -16.27
CA LEU A 93 4.27 7.33 -14.92
C LEU A 93 5.08 6.21 -14.26
N ALA A 94 6.38 6.38 -14.13
CA ALA A 94 7.30 5.34 -13.64
C ALA A 94 7.07 4.96 -12.16
N SER A 95 6.59 5.90 -11.35
CA SER A 95 6.30 5.70 -9.93
C SER A 95 5.13 6.60 -9.54
N VAL A 96 3.97 5.99 -9.29
CA VAL A 96 2.78 6.75 -8.90
C VAL A 96 2.78 7.08 -7.42
N GLU A 97 2.44 8.33 -7.11
CA GLU A 97 2.19 8.83 -5.76
C GLU A 97 0.77 9.40 -5.69
N GLN A 98 0.30 9.74 -4.50
CA GLN A 98 -1.05 10.31 -4.33
C GLN A 98 -1.29 11.57 -5.17
N SER A 99 -0.27 12.37 -5.40
CA SER A 99 -0.31 13.56 -6.27
C SER A 99 -0.62 13.24 -7.72
N ASN A 100 -0.40 12.00 -8.16
CA ASN A 100 -0.73 11.53 -9.50
C ASN A 100 -2.17 11.00 -9.62
N ALA A 101 -2.91 10.85 -8.50
CA ALA A 101 -4.30 10.43 -8.54
C ALA A 101 -5.18 11.51 -9.15
N GLY A 102 -5.94 11.15 -10.19
CA GLY A 102 -6.79 12.09 -10.92
C GLY A 102 -7.13 11.63 -12.31
N ALA A 103 -7.61 12.56 -13.14
CA ALA A 103 -8.09 12.33 -14.47
C ALA A 103 -7.01 12.66 -15.53
N TYR A 104 -6.71 11.68 -16.37
CA TYR A 104 -5.79 11.81 -17.49
C TYR A 104 -6.57 11.77 -18.80
N ALA A 105 -6.27 12.69 -19.72
CA ALA A 105 -6.89 12.72 -21.04
C ALA A 105 -5.87 13.14 -22.10
N ALA A 106 -5.97 12.58 -23.29
CA ALA A 106 -5.15 12.93 -24.43
C ALA A 106 -5.88 13.94 -25.31
N TYR A 107 -5.30 15.14 -25.49
CA TYR A 107 -5.71 16.10 -26.50
C TYR A 107 -4.93 15.80 -27.78
N ILE A 108 -5.65 15.57 -28.87
CA ILE A 108 -5.09 15.16 -30.15
C ILE A 108 -5.53 16.17 -31.21
N LYS A 109 -4.59 16.66 -31.99
CA LYS A 109 -4.88 17.64 -33.06
C LYS A 109 -4.12 17.31 -34.33
N ASN A 110 -4.63 17.87 -35.45
CA ASN A 110 -3.97 17.96 -36.73
C ASN A 110 -4.41 19.24 -37.43
N PRO A 111 -3.94 19.53 -38.66
CA PRO A 111 -4.36 20.74 -39.40
C PRO A 111 -5.87 20.86 -39.69
N PHE A 112 -6.61 19.72 -39.54
CA PHE A 112 -8.04 19.67 -39.88
C PHE A 112 -8.95 19.79 -38.67
N GLY A 113 -8.41 19.69 -37.45
CA GLY A 113 -9.16 19.81 -36.20
C GLY A 113 -8.51 19.17 -35.01
N ASN A 114 -9.30 18.98 -33.95
CA ASN A 114 -8.84 18.37 -32.69
C ASN A 114 -9.93 17.52 -32.04
N ILE A 115 -9.51 16.69 -31.15
CA ILE A 115 -10.38 15.85 -30.29
C ILE A 115 -9.72 15.66 -28.91
N LEU A 116 -10.55 15.58 -27.88
CA LEU A 116 -10.12 15.21 -26.54
C LEU A 116 -10.63 13.80 -26.24
N SER A 117 -9.80 12.96 -25.67
CA SER A 117 -10.20 11.63 -25.21
C SER A 117 -11.13 11.68 -24.00
N ASP A 118 -11.78 10.57 -23.71
CA ASP A 118 -12.40 10.35 -22.42
C ASP A 118 -11.34 10.39 -21.31
N ALA A 119 -11.80 10.66 -20.08
CA ALA A 119 -10.92 10.72 -18.92
C ALA A 119 -10.59 9.31 -18.40
N ALA A 120 -9.30 8.98 -18.36
CA ALA A 120 -8.77 7.80 -17.68
C ALA A 120 -8.43 8.15 -16.22
N ASN A 121 -9.24 7.70 -15.28
CA ASN A 121 -9.03 8.01 -13.87
C ASN A 121 -7.99 7.08 -13.24
N LEU A 122 -6.97 7.66 -12.59
CA LEU A 122 -5.99 6.94 -11.78
C LEU A 122 -6.37 7.06 -10.30
N ALA A 123 -6.57 5.90 -9.66
CA ALA A 123 -6.68 5.79 -8.20
C ALA A 123 -5.37 5.23 -7.64
N VAL A 124 -4.87 5.83 -6.55
CA VAL A 124 -3.66 5.37 -5.85
C VAL A 124 -4.07 4.78 -4.51
N HIS A 125 -3.68 3.53 -4.29
CA HIS A 125 -3.93 2.77 -3.08
C HIS A 125 -2.62 2.47 -2.35
N TYR A 126 -2.74 2.00 -1.11
CA TYR A 126 -1.63 1.65 -0.23
C TYR A 126 -1.75 0.22 0.29
N THR A 127 -0.64 -0.35 0.71
CA THR A 127 -0.58 -1.65 1.39
C THR A 127 -0.37 -1.47 2.88
N LEU A 128 -0.91 -2.40 3.68
CA LEU A 128 -0.67 -2.51 5.10
C LEU A 128 -0.12 -3.91 5.40
N GLY A 129 1.14 -3.96 5.85
CA GLY A 129 1.73 -5.14 6.43
C GLY A 129 1.53 -5.12 7.95
N VAL A 130 1.02 -6.21 8.52
CA VAL A 130 0.79 -6.34 9.96
C VAL A 130 1.49 -7.59 10.46
N ALA A 131 2.24 -7.47 11.56
CA ALA A 131 2.96 -8.58 12.18
C ALA A 131 2.83 -8.57 13.69
N GLY A 132 2.98 -9.76 14.31
CA GLY A 132 3.14 -9.93 15.76
C GLY A 132 4.57 -10.33 16.09
N ALA A 133 5.18 -9.68 17.08
CA ALA A 133 6.47 -10.06 17.66
C ALA A 133 6.27 -10.57 19.08
N GLY A 134 6.63 -11.83 19.34
CA GLY A 134 6.34 -12.55 20.58
C GLY A 134 5.10 -13.43 20.48
N ARG A 135 4.50 -13.81 21.62
CA ARG A 135 3.31 -14.65 21.66
C ARG A 135 2.02 -13.82 21.81
N GLY A 136 1.29 -13.74 20.72
CA GLY A 136 0.03 -13.04 20.60
C GLY A 136 -0.35 -12.89 19.12
N THR A 137 -1.55 -12.42 18.88
CA THR A 137 -2.11 -12.24 17.55
C THR A 137 -2.41 -10.78 17.30
N VAL A 138 -2.09 -10.30 16.09
CA VAL A 138 -2.50 -8.99 15.63
C VAL A 138 -3.48 -9.15 14.47
N THR A 139 -4.64 -8.51 14.61
CA THR A 139 -5.67 -8.47 13.57
C THR A 139 -5.95 -7.04 13.16
N HIS A 140 -6.57 -6.85 12.01
CA HIS A 140 -6.97 -5.53 11.56
C HIS A 140 -8.30 -5.57 10.79
N ALA A 141 -9.05 -4.47 10.83
CA ALA A 141 -10.29 -4.34 10.11
C ALA A 141 -10.44 -2.92 9.51
N PRO A 142 -10.91 -2.81 8.26
CA PRO A 142 -11.20 -3.89 7.32
C PRO A 142 -9.93 -4.62 6.86
N GLU A 143 -10.03 -5.90 6.51
CA GLU A 143 -8.94 -6.67 5.91
C GLU A 143 -9.07 -6.62 4.38
N LEU A 144 -8.25 -5.80 3.74
CA LEU A 144 -8.25 -5.56 2.31
C LEU A 144 -6.85 -5.80 1.73
N ALA A 145 -6.79 -6.22 0.47
CA ALA A 145 -5.51 -6.35 -0.24
C ALA A 145 -4.81 -4.99 -0.42
N THR A 146 -5.59 -3.93 -0.60
CA THR A 146 -5.09 -2.56 -0.73
C THR A 146 -6.12 -1.57 -0.17
N TYR A 147 -5.65 -0.42 0.26
CA TYR A 147 -6.45 0.59 0.94
C TYR A 147 -6.46 1.90 0.17
N PRO A 148 -7.63 2.49 -0.10
CA PRO A 148 -7.75 3.84 -0.63
C PRO A 148 -7.06 4.86 0.27
N ASN A 149 -6.62 5.97 -0.32
CA ASN A 149 -6.09 7.09 0.44
C ASN A 149 -7.07 7.57 1.51
N LYS A 150 -6.55 7.89 2.70
CA LYS A 150 -7.29 8.32 3.89
C LYS A 150 -8.27 7.29 4.47
N SER A 151 -8.29 6.05 3.98
CA SER A 151 -9.08 5.01 4.63
C SER A 151 -8.56 4.73 6.05
N ARG A 152 -9.48 4.40 6.95
CA ARG A 152 -9.15 4.10 8.35
C ARG A 152 -9.13 2.59 8.55
N VAL A 153 -8.07 2.10 9.19
CA VAL A 153 -7.92 0.70 9.60
C VAL A 153 -7.74 0.66 11.11
N VAL A 154 -8.38 -0.30 11.77
CA VAL A 154 -8.25 -0.51 13.22
C VAL A 154 -7.49 -1.79 13.45
N LEU A 155 -6.39 -1.72 14.20
CA LEU A 155 -5.58 -2.87 14.62
C LEU A 155 -5.93 -3.25 16.04
N ASN A 156 -6.02 -4.57 16.28
CA ASN A 156 -6.19 -5.17 17.60
C ASN A 156 -5.04 -6.13 17.89
N ALA A 157 -4.44 -5.97 19.05
CA ALA A 157 -3.42 -6.89 19.58
C ALA A 157 -4.01 -7.74 20.70
N THR A 158 -3.96 -9.06 20.55
CA THR A 158 -4.46 -10.03 21.53
C THR A 158 -3.29 -10.87 22.04
N PRO A 159 -2.81 -10.64 23.26
CA PRO A 159 -1.75 -11.45 23.86
C PRO A 159 -2.21 -12.89 24.12
N ASP A 160 -1.31 -13.85 23.95
CA ASP A 160 -1.50 -15.21 24.42
C ASP A 160 -1.53 -15.26 25.97
N LYS A 161 -2.03 -16.37 26.52
CA LYS A 161 -2.04 -16.60 27.99
C LYS A 161 -0.63 -16.47 28.57
N GLY A 162 -0.47 -15.61 29.57
CA GLY A 162 0.81 -15.33 30.22
C GLY A 162 1.71 -14.32 29.47
N TYR A 163 1.16 -13.63 28.49
CA TYR A 163 1.83 -12.52 27.78
C TYR A 163 1.05 -11.24 27.91
N VAL A 164 1.70 -10.11 27.70
CA VAL A 164 1.10 -8.78 27.67
C VAL A 164 1.51 -8.08 26.37
N PHE A 165 0.60 -7.28 25.84
CA PHE A 165 0.91 -6.39 24.73
C PHE A 165 1.74 -5.21 25.28
N THR A 166 2.88 -4.94 24.64
CA THR A 166 3.81 -3.89 25.09
C THR A 166 3.82 -2.66 24.19
N GLY A 167 3.28 -2.78 22.99
CA GLY A 167 3.12 -1.62 22.10
C GLY A 167 3.28 -1.95 20.63
N TRP A 168 3.05 -0.91 19.85
CA TRP A 168 3.20 -0.90 18.40
C TRP A 168 4.55 -0.31 17.99
N SER A 169 5.07 -0.77 16.85
CA SER A 169 6.29 -0.26 16.22
C SER A 169 6.16 -0.23 14.69
N GLY A 170 7.12 0.42 14.01
CA GLY A 170 7.10 0.62 12.56
C GLY A 170 6.39 1.92 12.17
N ALA A 171 5.41 1.87 11.28
CA ALA A 171 4.66 3.04 10.84
C ALA A 171 3.66 3.60 11.86
N ALA A 172 3.58 2.99 13.04
CA ALA A 172 2.83 3.46 14.20
C ALA A 172 3.61 3.16 15.47
N SER A 173 3.29 3.83 16.58
CA SER A 173 3.94 3.66 17.88
C SER A 173 2.94 3.83 19.03
N GLY A 174 3.37 3.50 20.25
CA GLY A 174 2.56 3.60 21.47
C GLY A 174 1.86 2.29 21.84
N ALA A 175 1.09 2.32 22.94
CA ALA A 175 0.46 1.14 23.54
C ALA A 175 -1.08 1.16 23.44
N ALA A 176 -1.66 2.10 22.69
CA ALA A 176 -3.11 2.14 22.50
C ALA A 176 -3.59 0.87 21.78
N ASN A 177 -4.56 0.18 22.35
CA ASN A 177 -5.14 -1.03 21.79
C ASN A 177 -6.65 -1.04 22.07
N PRO A 178 -7.53 -0.94 21.05
CA PRO A 178 -7.22 -0.95 19.63
C PRO A 178 -6.51 0.32 19.13
N LEU A 179 -5.74 0.19 18.04
CA LEU A 179 -5.06 1.30 17.37
C LEU A 179 -5.74 1.63 16.04
N ALA A 180 -6.11 2.90 15.85
CA ALA A 180 -6.63 3.38 14.57
C ALA A 180 -5.50 3.99 13.73
N VAL A 181 -5.41 3.58 12.48
CA VAL A 181 -4.39 4.01 11.51
C VAL A 181 -5.07 4.57 10.27
N THR A 182 -4.59 5.72 9.78
CA THR A 182 -5.01 6.28 8.50
C THR A 182 -4.01 5.86 7.41
N MET A 183 -4.54 5.38 6.29
CA MET A 183 -3.73 4.93 5.16
C MET A 183 -3.42 6.12 4.22
N ASP A 184 -2.25 6.68 4.35
CA ASP A 184 -1.70 7.80 3.57
C ASP A 184 -0.36 7.45 2.90
N ALA A 185 0.14 6.24 3.17
CA ALA A 185 1.33 5.63 2.60
C ALA A 185 1.24 4.11 2.74
N ASN A 186 2.15 3.37 2.07
CA ASN A 186 2.39 1.96 2.39
C ASN A 186 2.93 1.87 3.82
N LYS A 187 2.30 1.04 4.67
CA LYS A 187 2.64 0.93 6.09
C LYS A 187 3.01 -0.50 6.47
N SER A 188 3.95 -0.63 7.40
CA SER A 188 4.26 -1.87 8.09
C SER A 188 4.23 -1.60 9.59
N ILE A 189 3.41 -2.36 10.33
CA ILE A 189 3.17 -2.16 11.76
C ILE A 189 3.33 -3.50 12.45
N THR A 190 4.08 -3.50 13.56
CA THR A 190 4.31 -4.69 14.39
C THR A 190 3.79 -4.47 15.79
N GLY A 191 2.94 -5.38 16.27
CA GLY A 191 2.53 -5.46 17.67
C GLY A 191 3.48 -6.34 18.46
N SER A 192 4.02 -5.85 19.57
CA SER A 192 4.98 -6.57 20.40
C SER A 192 4.33 -7.16 21.66
N PHE A 193 4.69 -8.39 21.99
CA PHE A 193 4.18 -9.12 23.14
C PHE A 193 5.36 -9.65 23.95
N THR A 194 5.35 -9.41 25.26
CA THR A 194 6.34 -9.95 26.19
C THR A 194 5.67 -10.83 27.24
N ARG A 195 6.44 -11.72 27.83
CA ARG A 195 5.94 -12.54 28.92
C ARG A 195 5.48 -11.65 30.09
N ASP A 196 4.32 -11.95 30.64
CA ASP A 196 3.80 -11.28 31.84
C ASP A 196 4.58 -11.77 33.05
N VAL A 197 5.80 -11.31 33.17
CA VAL A 197 6.63 -11.56 34.34
C VAL A 197 6.50 -10.38 35.30
N VAL A 198 5.72 -10.55 36.34
CA VAL A 198 5.78 -9.62 37.45
C VAL A 198 6.82 -10.23 38.41
N PRO A 199 7.95 -9.56 38.64
CA PRO A 199 8.88 -10.02 39.68
C PRO A 199 8.11 -10.14 40.99
N PRO A 200 8.30 -11.22 41.75
CA PRO A 200 7.70 -11.31 43.06
C PRO A 200 8.25 -10.18 43.94
N GLU A 201 7.37 -9.40 44.52
CA GLU A 201 7.79 -8.46 45.55
C GLU A 201 7.92 -9.23 46.86
N TYR A 202 9.12 -9.28 47.42
CA TYR A 202 9.33 -9.81 48.79
C TYR A 202 8.88 -8.72 49.76
N ARG A 203 7.81 -9.00 50.55
CA ARG A 203 7.35 -8.04 51.55
C ARG A 203 8.08 -8.19 52.86
N SER A 204 8.24 -9.40 53.31
CA SER A 204 8.85 -9.67 54.62
C SER A 204 9.30 -11.12 54.75
N VAL A 205 10.11 -11.36 55.76
CA VAL A 205 10.31 -12.68 56.35
C VAL A 205 9.62 -12.63 57.70
N GLU A 206 8.63 -13.47 57.89
CA GLU A 206 7.83 -13.50 59.12
C GLU A 206 7.99 -14.83 59.85
N ILE A 207 7.73 -14.83 61.13
CA ILE A 207 7.65 -16.07 61.95
C ILE A 207 6.17 -16.42 62.06
N ASN A 208 5.79 -17.58 61.55
CA ASN A 208 4.42 -18.05 61.64
C ASN A 208 4.05 -18.52 63.04
N THR A 209 2.79 -18.85 63.26
CA THR A 209 2.27 -19.30 64.56
C THR A 209 2.89 -20.60 65.05
N ALA A 210 3.56 -21.36 64.20
CA ALA A 210 4.33 -22.57 64.57
C ALA A 210 5.82 -22.26 64.85
N GLY A 211 6.24 -20.99 64.83
CA GLY A 211 7.62 -20.57 65.05
C GLY A 211 8.55 -20.79 63.87
N GLN A 212 8.01 -21.00 62.69
CA GLN A 212 8.79 -21.20 61.46
C GLN A 212 8.92 -19.88 60.68
N LEU A 213 10.06 -19.69 60.02
CA LEU A 213 10.25 -18.59 59.12
C LEU A 213 9.42 -18.79 57.84
N GLU A 214 8.68 -17.78 57.43
CA GLU A 214 7.92 -17.73 56.18
C GLU A 214 8.35 -16.55 55.33
N TRP A 215 8.51 -16.80 54.07
CA TRP A 215 8.72 -15.71 53.10
C TRP A 215 7.35 -15.27 52.58
N VAL A 216 7.06 -13.99 52.72
CA VAL A 216 5.84 -13.42 52.19
C VAL A 216 6.16 -12.78 50.83
N GLN A 217 5.62 -13.36 49.81
CA GLN A 217 5.75 -12.85 48.43
C GLN A 217 4.40 -12.36 47.94
N VAL A 218 4.42 -11.31 47.12
CA VAL A 218 3.20 -10.78 46.51
C VAL A 218 3.24 -11.01 45.00
N ALA A 219 2.23 -11.70 44.53
CA ALA A 219 1.96 -11.86 43.09
C ALA A 219 0.60 -11.23 42.73
N ARG A 220 0.31 -11.07 41.46
CA ARG A 220 -1.05 -10.69 41.05
C ARG A 220 -2.01 -11.81 41.46
N PRO A 221 -3.20 -11.47 41.99
CA PRO A 221 -4.22 -12.48 42.34
C PRO A 221 -4.48 -13.44 41.17
N GLY A 222 -4.56 -14.73 41.47
CA GLY A 222 -4.81 -15.78 40.48
C GLY A 222 -3.62 -16.14 39.57
N LYS A 223 -2.43 -15.57 39.78
CA LYS A 223 -1.20 -15.96 39.06
C LYS A 223 -0.39 -16.96 39.83
N LYS A 224 0.17 -17.93 39.10
CA LYS A 224 1.08 -18.93 39.62
C LYS A 224 2.46 -18.29 39.84
N LEU A 225 3.02 -18.43 41.01
CA LEU A 225 4.37 -18.01 41.33
C LEU A 225 5.30 -19.23 41.28
N THR A 226 6.43 -19.08 40.63
CA THR A 226 7.47 -20.08 40.56
C THR A 226 8.75 -19.48 41.12
N SER A 227 9.35 -20.08 42.09
CA SER A 227 10.63 -19.65 42.69
C SER A 227 11.56 -20.85 42.74
N ASP A 228 12.81 -20.61 42.44
CA ASP A 228 13.86 -21.63 42.63
C ASP A 228 14.54 -21.44 43.95
N TYR A 229 14.89 -22.52 44.63
CA TYR A 229 15.69 -22.51 45.81
C TYR A 229 16.86 -23.48 45.70
N SER A 230 17.97 -23.14 46.33
CA SER A 230 19.13 -24.00 46.38
C SER A 230 19.71 -23.99 47.81
N LEU A 231 20.16 -25.13 48.29
CA LEU A 231 20.83 -25.28 49.59
C LEU A 231 22.34 -25.17 49.49
N ASP A 232 22.88 -25.32 48.28
CA ASP A 232 24.33 -25.39 48.03
C ASP A 232 24.77 -24.41 46.92
N LEU A 233 23.84 -23.60 46.37
CA LEU A 233 24.03 -22.68 45.23
C LEU A 233 24.40 -23.38 43.90
N LEU A 234 24.41 -24.70 43.89
CA LEU A 234 24.74 -25.51 42.71
C LEU A 234 23.53 -26.27 42.18
N ASN A 235 22.66 -26.73 43.06
CA ASN A 235 21.49 -27.52 42.71
C ASN A 235 20.22 -26.73 43.03
N TRP A 236 19.59 -26.19 42.01
CA TRP A 236 18.37 -25.39 42.11
C TRP A 236 17.14 -26.29 41.96
N LYS A 237 16.19 -26.15 42.85
CA LYS A 237 14.90 -26.84 42.83
C LYS A 237 13.78 -25.84 42.65
N GLU A 238 12.91 -26.08 41.68
CA GLU A 238 11.73 -25.29 41.47
C GLU A 238 10.70 -25.51 42.57
N PHE A 239 10.22 -24.42 43.12
CA PHE A 239 9.08 -24.40 44.04
C PHE A 239 7.95 -23.63 43.34
N THR A 240 6.80 -24.29 43.20
CA THR A 240 5.64 -23.69 42.55
C THR A 240 4.47 -23.67 43.49
N SER A 241 3.79 -22.54 43.64
CA SER A 241 2.50 -22.48 44.30
C SER A 241 1.54 -21.48 43.64
N ASP A 242 0.25 -21.69 43.85
CA ASP A 242 -0.78 -20.79 43.36
C ASP A 242 -0.95 -19.63 44.34
N SER A 243 -1.06 -18.39 43.83
CA SER A 243 -1.35 -17.24 44.67
C SER A 243 -2.75 -17.34 45.27
N SER A 244 -2.92 -16.86 46.49
CA SER A 244 -4.25 -16.68 47.10
C SER A 244 -5.06 -15.63 46.34
N ALA A 245 -6.34 -15.51 46.63
CA ALA A 245 -7.21 -14.47 46.07
C ALA A 245 -6.71 -13.04 46.36
N SER A 246 -5.96 -12.85 47.45
CA SER A 246 -5.32 -11.60 47.83
C SER A 246 -4.00 -11.31 47.08
N GLY A 247 -3.46 -12.31 46.36
CA GLY A 247 -2.14 -12.21 45.72
C GLY A 247 -0.98 -12.51 46.67
N GLU A 248 -1.22 -12.72 47.96
CA GLU A 248 -0.18 -13.07 48.90
C GLU A 248 0.07 -14.59 48.90
N MET A 249 1.33 -14.93 48.90
CA MET A 249 1.79 -16.31 49.05
C MET A 249 2.75 -16.41 50.22
N ARG A 250 2.50 -17.36 51.11
CA ARG A 250 3.36 -17.68 52.26
C ARG A 250 4.08 -18.97 51.98
N VAL A 251 5.40 -18.91 51.93
CA VAL A 251 6.26 -20.07 51.68
C VAL A 251 6.98 -20.41 52.99
N PRO A 252 6.61 -21.52 53.66
CA PRO A 252 7.30 -21.91 54.87
C PRO A 252 8.74 -22.33 54.55
N PHE A 253 9.69 -21.77 55.27
CA PHE A 253 11.08 -22.18 55.18
C PHE A 253 11.33 -23.33 56.13
N ASN A 254 11.25 -24.56 55.60
CA ASN A 254 11.64 -25.74 56.37
C ASN A 254 13.17 -25.83 56.46
N ARG A 255 13.71 -25.48 57.59
CA ARG A 255 15.15 -25.65 57.88
C ARG A 255 15.56 -27.11 57.61
N PRO A 256 16.51 -27.36 56.69
CA PRO A 256 17.05 -28.73 56.54
C PRO A 256 17.69 -29.17 57.85
N GLN A 257 17.39 -30.38 58.31
CA GLN A 257 18.03 -30.95 59.48
C GLN A 257 19.55 -31.01 59.24
N GLY A 258 20.34 -30.43 60.12
CA GLY A 258 21.81 -30.52 60.10
C GLY A 258 22.59 -29.26 59.77
N ILE A 259 21.92 -28.15 59.42
CA ILE A 259 22.60 -26.85 59.14
C ILE A 259 22.49 -25.97 60.40
N ASN A 260 23.58 -25.84 61.13
CA ASN A 260 23.61 -25.10 62.38
C ASN A 260 23.92 -23.60 62.25
N ASN A 261 24.37 -23.14 61.06
CA ASN A 261 24.69 -21.72 60.81
C ASN A 261 24.21 -21.34 59.42
N LEU A 262 23.17 -20.51 59.35
CA LEU A 262 22.76 -19.72 58.19
C LEU A 262 22.92 -18.27 58.59
N PHE A 263 24.15 -17.73 58.57
CA PHE A 263 24.50 -16.32 58.45
C PHE A 263 25.97 -16.24 58.08
#